data_d11d404b8bf1d523a8a968a20e15d776
#
_entry.id   d11d404b8bf1d523a8a968a20e15d776
#
_cell.length_a   1.000
_cell.length_b   1.000
_cell.length_c   1.000
_cell.angle_alpha   90.00
_cell.angle_beta   90.00
_cell.angle_gamma   90.00
#
_symmetry.space_group_name_H-M   'P 1'
#
loop_
_entity.id
_entity.type
_entity.pdbx_description
1 polymer ?
#
loop_
_entity_poly.entity_id
_entity_poly.type
_entity_poly.pdbx_seq_one_letter_code
_entity_poly.pdbx_strand_id
1 'polypeptide(L)'
;HTGINSLLNTVYNGGKTINVILDNRITGMTGQQDNPGSGYNIQGNNTVIGDIEGICKAIGIKNVRRVNPNELDKVKEVINWAMELDDISVIITDWPCVLKKRYQPEDFEKYNQMWQTKDYVDQDLCVGCKACLRCGCPSLVFDPEKKKVSIDENTCVGCDVCLQICPY
;
A
#
# COMPACT_ATOMS: atom_id res chain seq x y z
N HIS A 1 8.16 2.57 13.44
CA HIS A 1 8.11 3.30 14.72
C HIS A 1 9.42 4.01 15.03
N THR A 2 10.57 3.43 14.70
CA THR A 2 11.89 4.05 14.92
C THR A 2 12.11 5.34 14.12
N GLY A 3 11.36 5.55 13.02
CA GLY A 3 11.44 6.76 12.19
C GLY A 3 10.81 8.02 12.81
N ILE A 4 10.09 7.92 13.94
CA ILE A 4 9.45 9.09 14.59
C ILE A 4 10.49 10.14 14.98
N ASN A 5 11.66 9.73 15.47
CA ASN A 5 12.73 10.65 15.84
C ASN A 5 13.25 11.45 14.64
N SER A 6 13.33 10.81 13.46
CA SER A 6 13.75 11.48 12.23
C SER A 6 12.72 12.49 11.76
N LEU A 7 11.42 12.17 11.85
CA LEU A 7 10.34 13.12 11.54
C LEU A 7 10.37 14.33 12.50
N LEU A 8 10.55 14.08 13.79
CA LEU A 8 10.66 15.16 14.79
C LEU A 8 11.84 16.09 14.48
N ASN A 9 13.00 15.54 14.14
CA ASN A 9 14.16 16.33 13.73
C ASN A 9 13.90 17.12 12.44
N THR A 10 13.19 16.56 11.48
CA THR A 10 12.82 17.26 10.25
C THR A 10 11.93 18.47 10.55
N VAL A 11 10.93 18.29 11.40
CA VAL A 11 10.06 19.40 11.85
C VAL A 11 10.86 20.46 12.57
N TYR A 12 11.71 20.07 13.54
CA TYR A 12 12.55 20.99 14.32
C TYR A 12 13.47 21.84 13.43
N ASN A 13 14.01 21.26 12.36
CA ASN A 13 14.93 21.96 11.46
C ASN A 13 14.21 22.67 10.28
N GLY A 14 12.88 22.69 10.22
CA GLY A 14 12.12 23.31 9.14
C GLY A 14 12.37 22.62 7.77
N GLY A 15 12.61 21.32 7.78
CA GLY A 15 12.93 20.56 6.56
C GLY A 15 11.72 20.44 5.64
N LYS A 16 11.94 20.67 4.35
CA LYS A 16 10.93 20.52 3.28
C LYS A 16 11.08 19.16 2.63
N THR A 17 10.38 18.16 3.14
CA THR A 17 10.49 16.77 2.69
C THR A 17 9.12 16.13 2.51
N ILE A 18 9.03 15.23 1.55
CA ILE A 18 7.87 14.33 1.38
C ILE A 18 8.27 12.99 2.02
N ASN A 19 7.56 12.60 3.07
CA ASN A 19 7.80 11.34 3.77
C ASN A 19 6.67 10.37 3.46
N VAL A 20 7.00 9.19 2.93
CA VAL A 20 6.01 8.15 2.64
C VAL A 20 6.13 7.06 3.69
N ILE A 21 5.07 6.85 4.47
CA ILE A 21 4.98 5.81 5.49
C ILE A 21 4.17 4.64 4.91
N LEU A 22 4.82 3.49 4.76
CA LEU A 22 4.19 2.28 4.27
C LEU A 22 3.55 1.53 5.45
N ASP A 23 2.28 1.78 5.71
CA ASP A 23 1.52 1.11 6.77
C ASP A 23 0.92 -0.20 6.22
N ASN A 24 1.67 -1.28 6.35
CA ASN A 24 1.26 -2.62 5.95
C ASN A 24 0.68 -3.44 7.10
N ARG A 25 0.38 -2.83 8.24
CA ARG A 25 -0.22 -3.45 9.43
C ARG A 25 0.58 -4.60 10.06
N ILE A 26 1.84 -4.82 9.66
CA ILE A 26 2.68 -5.89 10.19
C ILE A 26 4.16 -5.63 9.88
N THR A 27 5.06 -6.22 10.64
CA THR A 27 6.48 -6.31 10.27
C THR A 27 6.68 -7.56 9.41
N GLY A 28 6.47 -7.41 8.08
CA GLY A 28 6.29 -8.55 7.17
C GLY A 28 7.56 -9.32 6.85
N MET A 29 8.62 -8.60 6.47
CA MET A 29 9.83 -9.20 5.86
C MET A 29 10.59 -10.15 6.81
N THR A 30 10.56 -9.92 8.10
CA THR A 30 11.31 -10.69 9.11
C THR A 30 10.48 -11.79 9.78
N GLY A 31 9.33 -12.16 9.22
CA GLY A 31 8.52 -13.28 9.71
C GLY A 31 7.16 -12.87 10.27
N GLN A 32 6.63 -11.75 9.84
CA GLN A 32 5.26 -11.30 10.15
C GLN A 32 5.02 -11.07 11.66
N GLN A 33 5.95 -10.36 12.30
CA GLN A 33 5.81 -10.00 13.69
C GLN A 33 4.77 -8.88 13.87
N ASP A 34 3.97 -9.01 14.93
CA ASP A 34 3.10 -7.94 15.38
C ASP A 34 3.89 -6.70 15.80
N ASN A 35 3.29 -5.55 15.61
CA ASN A 35 3.84 -4.25 15.97
C ASN A 35 2.69 -3.33 16.41
N PRO A 36 2.94 -2.11 16.93
CA PRO A 36 1.87 -1.21 17.35
C PRO A 36 0.82 -0.87 16.29
N GLY A 37 1.10 -1.10 15.01
CA GLY A 37 0.12 -0.93 13.91
C GLY A 37 -0.69 -2.19 13.59
N SER A 38 -0.39 -3.35 14.19
CA SER A 38 -1.06 -4.62 13.86
C SER A 38 -2.38 -4.84 14.60
N GLY A 39 -2.58 -4.15 15.74
CA GLY A 39 -3.73 -4.32 16.61
C GLY A 39 -3.64 -5.51 17.58
N TYR A 40 -2.46 -6.12 17.71
CA TYR A 40 -2.21 -7.23 18.64
C TYR A 40 -1.01 -6.91 19.54
N ASN A 41 -1.13 -7.29 20.81
CA ASN A 41 -0.01 -7.20 21.76
C ASN A 41 0.90 -8.43 21.70
N ILE A 42 1.96 -8.43 22.48
CA ILE A 42 2.95 -9.52 22.50
C ILE A 42 2.36 -10.88 22.95
N GLN A 43 1.27 -10.88 23.72
CA GLN A 43 0.54 -12.08 24.12
C GLN A 43 -0.45 -12.55 23.05
N GLY A 44 -0.59 -11.79 21.94
CA GLY A 44 -1.53 -12.09 20.87
C GLY A 44 -2.98 -11.67 21.16
N ASN A 45 -3.22 -10.86 22.19
CA ASN A 45 -4.53 -10.29 22.50
C ASN A 45 -4.78 -9.02 21.70
N ASN A 46 -6.03 -8.75 21.40
CA ASN A 46 -6.43 -7.48 20.76
C ASN A 46 -6.00 -6.28 21.61
N THR A 47 -5.50 -5.24 20.97
CA THR A 47 -5.07 -4.00 21.61
C THR A 47 -5.31 -2.81 20.67
N VAL A 48 -5.06 -1.62 21.16
CA VAL A 48 -5.20 -0.39 20.39
C VAL A 48 -4.19 -0.38 19.23
N ILE A 49 -4.67 -0.04 18.05
CA ILE A 49 -3.82 0.23 16.88
C ILE A 49 -3.20 1.61 17.04
N GLY A 50 -1.87 1.72 16.89
CA GLY A 50 -1.17 2.98 16.94
C GLY A 50 -1.63 3.96 15.86
N ASP A 51 -2.05 5.15 16.27
CA ASP A 51 -2.47 6.20 15.34
C ASP A 51 -1.23 6.93 14.76
N ILE A 52 -0.75 6.45 13.61
CA ILE A 52 0.40 7.05 12.91
C ILE A 52 0.11 8.49 12.50
N GLU A 53 -1.10 8.77 12.04
CA GLU A 53 -1.50 10.12 11.63
C GLU A 53 -1.54 11.08 12.82
N GLY A 54 -2.13 10.65 13.95
CA GLY A 54 -2.14 11.42 15.19
C GLY A 54 -0.73 11.70 15.71
N ILE A 55 0.19 10.73 15.63
CA ILE A 55 1.60 10.93 15.98
C ILE A 55 2.23 12.00 15.08
N CYS A 56 2.05 11.93 13.76
CA CYS A 56 2.59 12.92 12.84
C CYS A 56 2.05 14.33 13.15
N LYS A 57 0.76 14.44 13.45
CA LYS A 57 0.14 15.72 13.82
C LYS A 57 0.65 16.23 15.19
N ALA A 58 0.83 15.34 16.16
CA ALA A 58 1.33 15.70 17.50
C ALA A 58 2.75 16.25 17.49
N ILE A 59 3.61 15.80 16.58
CA ILE A 59 4.97 16.37 16.43
C ILE A 59 5.02 17.62 15.56
N GLY A 60 3.87 18.14 15.08
CA GLY A 60 3.75 19.42 14.39
C GLY A 60 3.56 19.35 12.89
N ILE A 61 3.43 18.16 12.28
CA ILE A 61 3.19 18.03 10.83
C ILE A 61 1.71 18.31 10.52
N LYS A 62 1.46 19.35 9.74
CA LYS A 62 0.10 19.76 9.33
C LYS A 62 -0.37 19.01 8.10
N ASN A 63 0.55 18.69 7.20
CA ASN A 63 0.27 18.13 5.88
C ASN A 63 0.39 16.60 5.93
N VAL A 64 -0.68 15.92 6.36
CA VAL A 64 -0.74 14.46 6.43
C VAL A 64 -1.94 13.97 5.62
N ARG A 65 -1.74 13.01 4.71
CA ARG A 65 -2.81 12.34 3.97
C ARG A 65 -2.62 10.83 3.98
N ARG A 66 -3.74 10.10 4.07
CA ARG A 66 -3.79 8.65 3.86
C ARG A 66 -4.24 8.35 2.44
N VAL A 67 -3.71 7.27 1.87
CA VAL A 67 -4.09 6.78 0.54
C VAL A 67 -4.04 5.26 0.49
N ASN A 68 -4.98 4.65 -0.21
CA ASN A 68 -4.90 3.25 -0.60
C ASN A 68 -3.86 3.12 -1.74
N PRO A 69 -2.75 2.39 -1.54
CA PRO A 69 -1.70 2.26 -2.56
C PRO A 69 -2.15 1.51 -3.83
N ASN A 70 -3.27 0.79 -3.76
CA ASN A 70 -3.84 0.10 -4.92
C ASN A 70 -4.69 1.01 -5.82
N GLU A 71 -4.98 2.25 -5.42
CA GLU A 71 -5.73 3.23 -6.22
C GLU A 71 -4.75 4.21 -6.88
N LEU A 72 -4.24 3.87 -8.08
CA LEU A 72 -3.12 4.58 -8.71
C LEU A 72 -3.38 6.05 -8.96
N ASP A 73 -4.60 6.43 -9.34
CA ASP A 73 -4.91 7.84 -9.61
C ASP A 73 -4.96 8.66 -8.32
N LYS A 74 -5.48 8.09 -7.23
CA LYS A 74 -5.42 8.74 -5.90
C LYS A 74 -3.99 8.86 -5.38
N VAL A 75 -3.16 7.85 -5.63
CA VAL A 75 -1.72 7.92 -5.28
C VAL A 75 -1.04 9.05 -6.03
N LYS A 76 -1.28 9.19 -7.33
CA LYS A 76 -0.75 10.31 -8.14
C LYS A 76 -1.23 11.67 -7.61
N GLU A 77 -2.53 11.79 -7.31
CA GLU A 77 -3.11 13.01 -6.74
C GLU A 77 -2.42 13.42 -5.44
N VAL A 78 -2.24 12.47 -4.52
CA VAL A 78 -1.61 12.76 -3.22
C VAL A 78 -0.12 13.09 -3.35
N ILE A 79 0.59 12.46 -4.29
CA ILE A 79 1.98 12.79 -4.58
C ILE A 79 2.08 14.21 -5.15
N ASN A 80 1.25 14.56 -6.15
CA ASN A 80 1.24 15.90 -6.74
C ASN A 80 0.91 16.97 -5.69
N TRP A 81 -0.10 16.72 -4.85
CA TRP A 81 -0.39 17.60 -3.72
C TRP A 81 0.82 17.81 -2.81
N ALA A 82 1.55 16.75 -2.48
CA ALA A 82 2.72 16.87 -1.61
C ALA A 82 3.89 17.63 -2.28
N MET A 83 4.03 17.50 -3.61
CA MET A 83 5.06 18.21 -4.38
C MET A 83 4.79 19.72 -4.50
N GLU A 84 3.54 20.14 -4.40
CA GLU A 84 3.17 21.57 -4.43
C GLU A 84 3.38 22.31 -3.10
N LEU A 85 3.64 21.56 -2.02
CA LEU A 85 3.81 22.13 -0.68
C LEU A 85 5.26 22.59 -0.46
N ASP A 86 5.39 23.79 0.11
CA ASP A 86 6.68 24.34 0.57
C ASP A 86 6.92 24.06 2.07
N ASP A 87 6.56 22.86 2.52
CA ASP A 87 6.59 22.43 3.91
C ASP A 87 6.75 20.91 3.99
N ILE A 88 7.05 20.38 5.19
CA ILE A 88 7.04 18.94 5.43
C ILE A 88 5.65 18.35 5.15
N SER A 89 5.61 17.24 4.43
CA SER A 89 4.40 16.45 4.22
C SER A 89 4.62 14.97 4.51
N VAL A 90 3.54 14.30 4.90
CA VAL A 90 3.51 12.85 5.14
C VAL A 90 2.38 12.23 4.35
N ILE A 91 2.72 11.21 3.57
CA ILE A 91 1.77 10.34 2.89
C ILE A 91 1.79 8.99 3.59
N ILE A 92 0.64 8.53 4.09
CA ILE A 92 0.51 7.22 4.73
C ILE A 92 -0.19 6.30 3.73
N THR A 93 0.53 5.30 3.19
CA THR A 93 -0.10 4.26 2.39
C THR A 93 -0.68 3.21 3.31
N ASP A 94 -2.00 3.12 3.37
CA ASP A 94 -2.74 2.29 4.32
C ASP A 94 -3.33 1.06 3.60
N TRP A 95 -2.54 -0.01 3.56
CA TRP A 95 -2.99 -1.29 3.03
C TRP A 95 -2.22 -2.46 3.68
N PRO A 96 -2.91 -3.44 4.26
CA PRO A 96 -2.24 -4.53 4.97
C PRO A 96 -1.44 -5.43 4.01
N CYS A 97 -0.38 -6.02 4.55
CA CYS A 97 0.39 -7.02 3.83
C CYS A 97 -0.50 -8.21 3.43
N VAL A 98 -0.43 -8.62 2.17
CA VAL A 98 -1.20 -9.75 1.63
C VAL A 98 -0.97 -11.08 2.37
N LEU A 99 0.16 -11.22 3.03
CA LEU A 99 0.51 -12.40 3.81
C LEU A 99 0.05 -12.32 5.27
N LYS A 100 -0.57 -11.20 5.68
CA LYS A 100 -1.08 -11.08 7.04
C LYS A 100 -2.28 -12.02 7.23
N LYS A 101 -2.20 -12.89 8.24
CA LYS A 101 -3.21 -13.95 8.49
C LYS A 101 -4.25 -13.58 9.55
N ARG A 102 -3.95 -12.58 10.39
CA ARG A 102 -4.81 -12.17 11.52
C ARG A 102 -5.19 -10.72 11.35
N TYR A 103 -6.50 -10.46 11.41
CA TYR A 103 -7.09 -9.12 11.33
C TYR A 103 -7.99 -8.90 12.52
N GLN A 104 -8.06 -7.67 13.02
CA GLN A 104 -9.18 -7.26 13.86
C GLN A 104 -10.46 -7.22 13.02
N PRO A 105 -11.66 -7.42 13.61
CA PRO A 105 -12.92 -7.48 12.85
C PRO A 105 -13.11 -6.29 11.90
N GLU A 106 -12.80 -5.08 12.36
CA GLU A 106 -12.95 -3.84 11.58
C GLU A 106 -11.99 -3.80 10.36
N ASP A 107 -10.75 -4.24 10.55
CA ASP A 107 -9.79 -4.37 9.46
C ASP A 107 -10.19 -5.48 8.49
N PHE A 108 -10.75 -6.57 8.99
CA PHE A 108 -11.21 -7.68 8.16
C PHE A 108 -12.35 -7.25 7.22
N GLU A 109 -13.33 -6.53 7.70
CA GLU A 109 -14.42 -5.99 6.87
C GLU A 109 -13.90 -5.05 5.78
N LYS A 110 -12.95 -4.18 6.15
CA LYS A 110 -12.38 -3.19 5.22
C LYS A 110 -11.53 -3.83 4.11
N TYR A 111 -10.75 -4.86 4.42
CA TYR A 111 -9.72 -5.35 3.50
C TYR A 111 -10.01 -6.72 2.88
N ASN A 112 -10.92 -7.51 3.46
CA ASN A 112 -11.16 -8.89 3.02
C ASN A 112 -11.72 -8.99 1.60
N GLN A 113 -12.46 -8.00 1.13
CA GLN A 113 -13.12 -8.04 -0.17
C GLN A 113 -12.12 -8.15 -1.34
N MET A 114 -10.95 -7.53 -1.24
CA MET A 114 -9.94 -7.56 -2.31
C MET A 114 -9.24 -8.91 -2.48
N TRP A 115 -9.25 -9.77 -1.46
CA TRP A 115 -8.55 -11.05 -1.52
C TRP A 115 -9.41 -12.20 -2.03
N GLN A 116 -10.69 -11.98 -2.22
CA GLN A 116 -11.66 -13.01 -2.60
C GLN A 116 -11.77 -13.21 -4.11
N THR A 117 -11.49 -12.19 -4.88
CA THR A 117 -11.54 -12.23 -6.35
C THR A 117 -10.13 -12.17 -6.94
N LYS A 118 -9.87 -13.03 -7.91
CA LYS A 118 -8.64 -13.00 -8.69
C LYS A 118 -8.88 -12.25 -9.98
N ASP A 119 -7.90 -11.43 -10.39
CA ASP A 119 -7.93 -10.84 -11.71
C ASP A 119 -7.68 -11.90 -12.78
N TYR A 120 -8.22 -11.69 -13.96
CA TYR A 120 -7.95 -12.49 -15.14
C TYR A 120 -7.69 -11.59 -16.35
N VAL A 121 -7.04 -12.12 -17.37
CA VAL A 121 -6.85 -11.43 -18.63
C VAL A 121 -7.81 -12.04 -19.67
N ASP A 122 -8.72 -11.22 -20.18
CA ASP A 122 -9.54 -11.59 -21.32
C ASP A 122 -8.63 -11.77 -22.54
N GLN A 123 -8.53 -13.00 -23.01
CA GLN A 123 -7.64 -13.35 -24.11
C GLN A 123 -8.12 -12.80 -25.46
N ASP A 124 -9.39 -12.49 -25.60
CA ASP A 124 -9.93 -11.92 -26.85
C ASP A 124 -9.64 -10.41 -26.93
N LEU A 125 -9.68 -9.73 -25.80
CA LEU A 125 -9.37 -8.31 -25.70
C LEU A 125 -7.85 -8.02 -25.60
N CYS A 126 -7.06 -8.95 -25.08
CA CYS A 126 -5.62 -8.74 -24.92
C CYS A 126 -4.90 -8.64 -26.27
N VAL A 127 -4.32 -7.47 -26.53
CA VAL A 127 -3.51 -7.21 -27.76
C VAL A 127 -2.01 -7.45 -27.55
N GLY A 128 -1.59 -7.90 -26.37
CA GLY A 128 -0.18 -8.18 -26.06
C GLY A 128 0.73 -6.94 -25.95
N CYS A 129 0.19 -5.78 -25.68
CA CYS A 129 0.93 -4.51 -25.60
C CYS A 129 1.92 -4.43 -24.42
N LYS A 130 1.84 -5.36 -23.47
CA LYS A 130 2.70 -5.47 -22.27
C LYS A 130 2.60 -4.29 -21.28
N ALA A 131 1.62 -3.40 -21.44
CA ALA A 131 1.46 -2.24 -20.53
C ALA A 131 1.30 -2.69 -19.06
N CYS A 132 0.48 -3.71 -18.81
CA CYS A 132 0.25 -4.27 -17.49
C CYS A 132 1.52 -4.82 -16.83
N LEU A 133 2.50 -5.32 -17.58
CA LEU A 133 3.78 -5.81 -17.03
C LEU A 133 4.59 -4.71 -16.34
N ARG A 134 4.32 -3.44 -16.65
CA ARG A 134 5.04 -2.30 -16.06
C ARG A 134 4.77 -2.15 -14.56
N CYS A 135 3.71 -2.74 -14.01
CA CYS A 135 3.49 -2.77 -12.55
C CYS A 135 4.48 -3.69 -11.81
N GLY A 136 5.25 -4.53 -12.53
CA GLY A 136 6.21 -5.45 -11.92
C GLY A 136 5.56 -6.58 -11.12
N CYS A 137 4.27 -6.87 -11.34
CA CYS A 137 3.56 -7.94 -10.64
C CYS A 137 4.10 -9.33 -11.03
N PRO A 138 4.47 -10.19 -10.06
CA PRO A 138 4.99 -11.53 -10.35
C PRO A 138 3.93 -12.49 -10.93
N SER A 139 2.65 -12.16 -10.76
CA SER A 139 1.54 -12.98 -11.30
C SER A 139 1.32 -12.78 -12.81
N LEU A 140 1.87 -11.72 -13.41
CA LEU A 140 1.71 -11.42 -14.84
C LEU A 140 2.79 -12.11 -15.66
N VAL A 141 2.36 -12.99 -16.55
CA VAL A 141 3.24 -13.76 -17.43
C VAL A 141 2.94 -13.44 -18.89
N PHE A 142 3.98 -13.10 -19.67
CA PHE A 142 3.86 -12.91 -21.10
C PHE A 142 4.19 -14.22 -21.85
N ASP A 143 3.25 -14.68 -22.67
CA ASP A 143 3.44 -15.81 -23.58
C ASP A 143 3.99 -15.29 -24.92
N PRO A 144 5.25 -15.63 -25.29
CA PRO A 144 5.83 -15.19 -26.56
C PRO A 144 5.19 -15.80 -27.80
N GLU A 145 4.65 -17.03 -27.70
CA GLU A 145 4.05 -17.74 -28.82
C GLU A 145 2.67 -17.16 -29.15
N LYS A 146 1.85 -16.96 -28.11
CA LYS A 146 0.52 -16.36 -28.25
C LYS A 146 0.58 -14.83 -28.38
N LYS A 147 1.72 -14.23 -28.01
CA LYS A 147 1.90 -12.76 -27.88
C LYS A 147 0.85 -12.11 -27.00
N LYS A 148 0.48 -12.75 -25.91
CA LYS A 148 -0.55 -12.32 -24.95
C LYS A 148 -0.04 -12.42 -23.51
N VAL A 149 -0.69 -11.70 -22.60
CA VAL A 149 -0.43 -11.78 -21.16
C VAL A 149 -1.46 -12.70 -20.52
N SER A 150 -1.03 -13.44 -19.50
CA SER A 150 -1.90 -14.19 -18.59
C SER A 150 -1.61 -13.84 -17.15
N ILE A 151 -2.51 -14.19 -16.25
CA ILE A 151 -2.35 -14.06 -14.81
C ILE A 151 -2.25 -15.46 -14.21
N ASP A 152 -1.22 -15.68 -13.38
CA ASP A 152 -1.14 -16.87 -12.53
C ASP A 152 -2.06 -16.67 -11.32
N GLU A 153 -3.15 -17.42 -11.28
CA GLU A 153 -4.16 -17.36 -10.23
C GLU A 153 -3.60 -17.74 -8.84
N ASN A 154 -2.56 -18.56 -8.78
CA ASN A 154 -1.97 -18.99 -7.50
C ASN A 154 -1.22 -17.86 -6.80
N THR A 155 -0.68 -16.92 -7.57
CA THR A 155 0.10 -15.80 -7.06
C THR A 155 -0.66 -14.47 -7.09
N CYS A 156 -1.75 -14.38 -7.84
CA CYS A 156 -2.61 -13.20 -7.91
C CYS A 156 -3.32 -12.96 -6.58
N VAL A 157 -3.38 -11.71 -6.15
CA VAL A 157 -4.04 -11.27 -4.91
C VAL A 157 -5.28 -10.40 -5.17
N GLY A 158 -5.67 -10.17 -6.42
CA GLY A 158 -6.86 -9.37 -6.75
C GLY A 158 -6.74 -7.91 -6.31
N CYS A 159 -5.61 -7.27 -6.59
CA CYS A 159 -5.38 -5.87 -6.19
C CYS A 159 -5.76 -4.84 -7.26
N ASP A 160 -6.20 -5.26 -8.43
CA ASP A 160 -6.66 -4.46 -9.58
C ASP A 160 -5.62 -3.44 -10.13
N VAL A 161 -4.37 -3.48 -9.68
CA VAL A 161 -3.33 -2.56 -10.17
C VAL A 161 -3.05 -2.78 -11.66
N CYS A 162 -3.01 -4.02 -12.12
CA CYS A 162 -2.79 -4.34 -13.53
C CYS A 162 -3.97 -3.89 -14.41
N LEU A 163 -5.20 -3.95 -13.88
CA LEU A 163 -6.41 -3.46 -14.54
C LEU A 163 -6.33 -1.95 -14.78
N GLN A 164 -5.89 -1.17 -13.79
CA GLN A 164 -5.77 0.30 -13.90
C GLN A 164 -4.68 0.73 -14.89
N ILE A 165 -3.73 -0.15 -15.23
CA ILE A 165 -2.65 0.12 -16.19
C ILE A 165 -3.04 -0.34 -17.59
N CYS A 166 -3.95 -1.28 -17.70
CA CYS A 166 -4.39 -1.81 -19.01
C CYS A 166 -5.18 -0.73 -19.76
N PRO A 167 -4.81 -0.42 -21.02
CA PRO A 167 -5.54 0.56 -21.83
C PRO A 167 -6.76 -0.02 -22.57
N TYR A 168 -7.07 -1.32 -22.41
CA TYR A 168 -8.11 -2.05 -23.13
C TYR A 168 -9.14 -2.67 -22.19
#